data_2b1f5298bb7de22ee7bdba10a0ab9b48
#
_entry.id   2b1f5298bb7de22ee7bdba10a0ab9b48
#
_cell.length_a   1.000
_cell.length_b   1.000
_cell.length_c   1.000
_cell.angle_alpha   90.00
_cell.angle_beta   90.00
_cell.angle_gamma   90.00
#
_symmetry.space_group_name_H-M   'P 1'
#
loop_
_entity.id
_entity.type
_entity.pdbx_description
1 polymer ?
#
loop_
_entity_poly.entity_id
_entity_poly.type
_entity_poly.pdbx_seq_one_letter_code
_entity_poly.pdbx_strand_id
1 'polypeptide(L)' 'MEWAGDAMLARTHGQPATPTTLGKEFANFAYRLKKQIKFINHVKLTGKINGAVGNYNAHYFSYPNTDWITLNKTFV' A
#
# COMPACT_ATOMS: atom_id res chain seq x y z
N MET A 1 5.86 24.82 5.30
CA MET A 1 5.63 24.78 3.84
C MET A 1 5.76 26.18 3.31
N GLU A 2 6.69 26.40 2.39
CA GLU A 2 7.03 27.74 1.86
C GLU A 2 5.82 28.42 1.20
N TRP A 3 4.98 27.69 0.51
CA TRP A 3 3.83 28.25 -0.23
C TRP A 3 2.47 28.00 0.44
N ALA A 4 2.45 27.75 1.73
CA ALA A 4 1.20 27.45 2.43
C ALA A 4 0.20 28.63 2.41
N GLY A 5 0.72 29.87 2.41
CA GLY A 5 -0.08 31.08 2.42
C GLY A 5 -0.27 31.75 1.06
N ASP A 6 0.35 31.19 -0.01
CA ASP A 6 0.28 31.81 -1.34
C ASP A 6 -1.12 31.69 -1.92
N ALA A 7 -1.78 32.86 -2.06
CA ALA A 7 -3.13 32.93 -2.62
C ALA A 7 -3.12 32.54 -4.10
N MET A 8 -4.08 31.73 -4.51
CA MET A 8 -4.28 31.41 -5.91
C MET A 8 -5.76 31.47 -6.30
N LEU A 9 -6.00 31.72 -7.57
CA LEU A 9 -7.33 31.69 -8.14
C LEU A 9 -7.87 30.25 -8.15
N ALA A 10 -9.01 30.03 -7.52
CA ALA A 10 -9.79 28.81 -7.72
C ALA A 10 -10.82 29.02 -8.83
N ARG A 11 -11.22 27.94 -9.48
CA ARG A 11 -12.23 27.95 -10.52
C ARG A 11 -13.27 26.85 -10.27
N THR A 12 -14.50 27.12 -10.64
CA THR A 12 -15.58 26.15 -10.70
C THR A 12 -16.40 26.38 -11.97
N HIS A 13 -16.75 25.32 -12.69
CA HIS A 13 -17.50 25.44 -13.94
C HIS A 13 -16.87 26.42 -14.97
N GLY A 14 -15.51 26.49 -15.00
CA GLY A 14 -14.77 27.39 -15.86
C GLY A 14 -14.77 28.87 -15.44
N GLN A 15 -15.35 29.21 -14.29
CA GLN A 15 -15.45 30.57 -13.76
C GLN A 15 -14.63 30.74 -12.49
N PRO A 16 -14.19 32.00 -12.18
CA PRO A 16 -13.57 32.31 -10.89
C PRO A 16 -14.47 31.91 -9.71
N ALA A 17 -13.86 31.33 -8.70
CA ALA A 17 -14.50 30.93 -7.46
C ALA A 17 -13.78 31.60 -6.27
N THR A 18 -14.20 31.26 -5.05
CA THR A 18 -13.53 31.74 -3.85
C THR A 18 -12.04 31.39 -3.89
N PRO A 19 -11.14 32.37 -3.64
CA PRO A 19 -9.71 32.12 -3.66
C PRO A 19 -9.30 31.01 -2.69
N THR A 20 -8.28 30.23 -3.08
CA THR A 20 -7.66 29.19 -2.27
C THR A 20 -6.18 29.51 -2.05
N THR A 21 -5.42 28.61 -1.47
CA THR A 21 -3.96 28.73 -1.40
C THR A 21 -3.31 27.50 -2.07
N LEU A 22 -2.14 27.71 -2.65
CA LEU A 22 -1.38 26.61 -3.27
C LEU A 22 -1.10 25.50 -2.25
N GLY A 23 -0.74 25.86 -1.02
CA GLY A 23 -0.52 24.88 0.05
C GLY A 23 -1.77 24.05 0.37
N LYS A 24 -2.96 24.67 0.38
CA LYS A 24 -4.22 23.95 0.62
C LYS A 24 -4.50 22.92 -0.49
N GLU A 25 -4.26 23.26 -1.73
CA GLU A 25 -4.48 22.35 -2.86
C GLU A 25 -3.55 21.13 -2.76
N PHE A 26 -2.24 21.34 -2.50
CA PHE A 26 -1.32 20.23 -2.25
C PHE A 26 -1.68 19.42 -1.00
N ALA A 27 -2.12 20.07 0.08
CA ALA A 27 -2.52 19.38 1.31
C ALA A 27 -3.71 18.43 1.09
N ASN A 28 -4.64 18.76 0.21
CA ASN A 28 -5.76 17.88 -0.15
C ASN A 28 -5.26 16.56 -0.76
N PHE A 29 -4.34 16.63 -1.74
CA PHE A 29 -3.76 15.43 -2.34
C PHE A 29 -2.93 14.62 -1.33
N ALA A 30 -2.08 15.29 -0.56
CA ALA A 30 -1.28 14.65 0.48
C ALA A 30 -2.15 13.92 1.52
N TYR A 31 -3.24 14.52 1.95
CA TYR A 31 -4.17 13.91 2.89
C TYR A 31 -4.87 12.66 2.31
N ARG A 32 -5.29 12.74 1.05
CA ARG A 32 -5.91 11.60 0.35
C ARG A 32 -4.93 10.45 0.19
N LEU A 33 -3.69 10.72 -0.22
CA LEU A 33 -2.63 9.72 -0.31
C LEU A 33 -2.31 9.08 1.05
N LYS A 34 -2.23 9.88 2.10
CA LYS A 34 -2.03 9.39 3.47
C LYS A 34 -3.13 8.41 3.90
N LYS A 35 -4.37 8.66 3.51
CA LYS A 35 -5.48 7.71 3.76
C LYS A 35 -5.26 6.40 2.99
N GLN A 36 -4.85 6.46 1.72
CA GLN A 36 -4.61 5.26 0.92
C GLN A 36 -3.45 4.41 1.49
N ILE A 37 -2.37 5.04 1.93
CA ILE A 37 -1.26 4.36 2.61
C ILE A 37 -1.75 3.59 3.84
N LYS A 38 -2.66 4.18 4.63
CA LYS A 38 -3.26 3.45 5.77
C LYS A 38 -4.02 2.21 5.33
N PHE A 39 -4.76 2.25 4.22
CA PHE A 39 -5.45 1.07 3.70
C PHE A 39 -4.45 -0.01 3.27
N ILE A 40 -3.39 0.36 2.55
CA ILE A 40 -2.34 -0.58 2.14
C ILE A 40 -1.72 -1.27 3.37
N ASN A 41 -1.44 -0.53 4.43
CA ASN A 41 -0.86 -1.09 5.66
C ASN A 41 -1.79 -2.07 6.41
N HIS A 42 -3.08 -2.09 6.09
CA HIS A 42 -4.03 -3.07 6.65
C HIS A 42 -4.13 -4.34 5.79
N VAL A 43 -3.56 -4.34 4.59
CA VAL A 43 -3.58 -5.52 3.73
C VAL A 43 -2.60 -6.55 4.28
N LYS A 44 -3.13 -7.69 4.71
CA LYS A 44 -2.32 -8.84 5.10
C LYS A 44 -1.97 -9.63 3.85
N LEU A 45 -0.69 -9.66 3.52
CA LEU A 45 -0.20 -10.50 2.45
C LEU A 45 -0.20 -11.97 2.91
N THR A 46 -0.63 -12.85 2.05
CA THR A 46 -0.58 -14.29 2.28
C THR A 46 0.30 -14.94 1.22
N GLY A 47 1.06 -15.93 1.61
CA GLY A 47 1.93 -16.68 0.72
C GLY A 47 1.68 -18.18 0.86
N LYS A 48 2.15 -18.96 -0.13
CA LYS A 48 2.06 -20.40 -0.15
C LYS A 48 3.27 -20.99 -0.87
N ILE A 49 3.97 -21.93 -0.24
CA ILE A 49 5.09 -22.67 -0.84
C ILE A 49 4.97 -24.19 -0.72
N ASN A 50 3.83 -24.71 -0.25
CA ASN A 50 3.63 -26.12 0.08
C ASN A 50 3.16 -27.00 -1.10
N GLY A 51 3.29 -26.51 -2.33
CA GLY A 51 2.90 -27.22 -3.54
C GLY A 51 1.40 -27.13 -3.88
N ALA A 52 1.00 -27.69 -5.01
CA ALA A 52 -0.35 -27.55 -5.55
C ALA A 52 -1.43 -28.10 -4.59
N VAL A 53 -1.18 -29.25 -3.97
CA VAL A 53 -2.12 -29.92 -3.07
C VAL A 53 -1.89 -29.61 -1.58
N GLY A 54 -0.88 -28.79 -1.25
CA GLY A 54 -0.63 -28.34 0.11
C GLY A 54 0.17 -29.29 1.01
N ASN A 55 0.75 -30.37 0.47
CA ASN A 55 1.38 -31.44 1.24
C ASN A 55 2.90 -31.49 1.11
N TYR A 56 3.54 -30.50 0.52
CA TYR A 56 5.00 -30.48 0.30
C TYR A 56 5.55 -31.70 -0.45
N ASN A 57 4.78 -32.31 -1.36
CA ASN A 57 5.13 -33.59 -1.98
C ASN A 57 6.51 -33.57 -2.66
N ALA A 58 6.78 -32.59 -3.51
CA ALA A 58 8.07 -32.45 -4.18
C ALA A 58 9.21 -32.14 -3.20
N HIS A 59 8.94 -31.37 -2.17
CA HIS A 59 9.89 -31.00 -1.14
C HIS A 59 10.34 -32.24 -0.34
N TYR A 60 9.38 -33.02 0.16
CA TYR A 60 9.70 -34.23 0.90
C TYR A 60 10.32 -35.33 0.02
N PHE A 61 9.96 -35.38 -1.26
CA PHE A 61 10.62 -36.27 -2.21
C PHE A 61 12.11 -35.94 -2.36
N SER A 62 12.44 -34.67 -2.48
CA SER A 62 13.82 -34.20 -2.68
C SER A 62 14.64 -34.19 -1.39
N TYR A 63 14.04 -33.76 -0.29
CA TYR A 63 14.70 -33.57 1.01
C TYR A 63 13.81 -34.07 2.15
N PRO A 64 13.71 -35.37 2.35
CA PRO A 64 12.74 -36.00 3.27
C PRO A 64 12.96 -35.66 4.75
N ASN A 65 14.19 -35.30 5.14
CA ASN A 65 14.57 -35.02 6.52
C ASN A 65 14.47 -33.55 6.91
N THR A 66 13.94 -32.68 6.03
CA THR A 66 13.81 -31.26 6.29
C THR A 66 12.46 -30.96 6.93
N ASP A 67 12.43 -30.15 7.99
CA ASP A 67 11.18 -29.64 8.55
C ASP A 67 10.64 -28.50 7.67
N TRP A 68 9.93 -28.89 6.63
CA TRP A 68 9.32 -27.96 5.67
C TRP A 68 8.26 -27.06 6.29
N ILE A 69 7.59 -27.51 7.35
CA ILE A 69 6.55 -26.73 8.03
C ILE A 69 7.15 -25.54 8.74
N THR A 70 8.21 -25.75 9.52
CA THR A 70 8.91 -24.66 10.21
C THR A 70 9.61 -23.74 9.22
N LEU A 71 10.24 -24.27 8.16
CA LEU A 71 10.88 -23.49 7.12
C LEU A 71 9.88 -22.56 6.42
N ASN A 72 8.69 -23.06 6.06
CA ASN A 72 7.65 -22.27 5.45
C ASN A 72 7.17 -21.13 6.36
N LYS A 73 6.93 -21.41 7.63
CA LYS A 73 6.53 -20.37 8.60
C LYS A 73 7.55 -19.25 8.77
N THR A 74 8.82 -19.56 8.57
CA THR A 74 9.90 -18.58 8.68
C THR A 74 10.07 -17.79 7.37
N PHE A 75 9.77 -18.40 6.24
CA PHE A 75 9.90 -17.80 4.92
C PHE A 75 8.73 -16.87 4.57
N VAL A 76 7.51 -17.22 4.92
CA VAL A 76 6.27 -16.48 4.65
C VAL A 76 5.99 -15.50 5.78
#